data_69bbdbe74ab7c78dac816d33bc223105
#
_entry.id   69bbdbe74ab7c78dac816d33bc223105
#
_cell.length_a   1.000
_cell.length_b   1.000
_cell.length_c   1.000
_cell.angle_alpha   90.00
_cell.angle_beta   90.00
_cell.angle_gamma   90.00
#
_symmetry.space_group_name_H-M   'P 1'
#
loop_
_entity.id
_entity.type
_entity.pdbx_description
1 polymer ?
#
loop_
_entity_poly.entity_id
_entity_poly.type
_entity_poly.pdbx_seq_one_letter_code
_entity_poly.pdbx_strand_id
1 'polypeptide(L)'
;MECCFLLDLSFVLLVLLPWSVSGKFIVMGPQQPIIALVGEEAIFPCQLSPQTDAKYMDVKWFNDQNGYLVHRYKYNQDYLKHQHQEYERRTEFLRDDISNGSVALKLHHIRLSDEGKYRCFFESSYAYGEAEFQVHVAAKGSAPHIYIQDNGNKSRRVICTSTGWYPEPEVQWEKNQEKLSSQDTTIKRKENGLFSVETSITVFTNSTANVSCFIWNPRLGQKLEGANVFLSGDMKDGEFL
;
A
#
# COMPACT_ATOMS: atom_id res chain seq x y z
N MET A 1 -15.28 -83.12 40.29
CA MET A 1 -15.00 -82.71 38.88
C MET A 1 -15.18 -81.21 38.78
N GLU A 2 -14.13 -80.45 39.10
CA GLU A 2 -14.15 -79.00 39.11
C GLU A 2 -13.28 -78.56 37.95
N CYS A 3 -13.90 -77.84 37.04
CA CYS A 3 -13.24 -77.27 35.83
C CYS A 3 -12.82 -75.85 36.18
N CYS A 4 -11.51 -75.63 36.38
CA CYS A 4 -10.91 -74.31 36.52
C CYS A 4 -10.89 -73.57 35.17
N PHE A 5 -11.66 -72.53 35.05
CA PHE A 5 -11.53 -71.53 34.00
C PHE A 5 -10.41 -70.57 34.35
N LEU A 6 -9.27 -70.69 33.69
CA LEU A 6 -8.22 -69.69 33.72
C LEU A 6 -8.64 -68.55 32.77
N LEU A 7 -9.01 -67.44 33.33
CA LEU A 7 -9.18 -66.19 32.61
C LEU A 7 -7.80 -65.60 32.32
N ASP A 8 -7.39 -65.71 31.05
CA ASP A 8 -6.17 -65.06 30.53
C ASP A 8 -6.42 -63.57 30.39
N LEU A 9 -5.95 -62.79 31.36
CA LEU A 9 -5.98 -61.35 31.31
C LEU A 9 -4.81 -60.86 30.43
N SER A 10 -5.04 -60.86 29.13
CA SER A 10 -4.15 -60.23 28.18
C SER A 10 -4.25 -58.71 28.37
N PHE A 11 -3.33 -58.14 29.16
CA PHE A 11 -3.14 -56.73 29.30
C PHE A 11 -2.64 -56.17 27.94
N VAL A 12 -3.58 -55.68 27.12
CA VAL A 12 -3.24 -54.86 25.96
C VAL A 12 -2.74 -53.53 26.50
N LEU A 13 -1.40 -53.42 26.62
CA LEU A 13 -0.74 -52.16 26.91
C LEU A 13 -0.90 -51.27 25.67
N LEU A 14 -1.96 -50.47 25.63
CA LEU A 14 -2.13 -49.40 24.66
C LEU A 14 -1.06 -48.38 24.94
N VAL A 15 0.09 -48.54 24.26
CA VAL A 15 1.13 -47.54 24.18
C VAL A 15 0.50 -46.36 23.44
N LEU A 16 0.04 -45.36 24.17
CA LEU A 16 -0.28 -44.06 23.67
C LEU A 16 1.04 -43.43 23.21
N LEU A 17 1.49 -43.78 22.01
CA LEU A 17 2.51 -43.03 21.34
C LEU A 17 1.96 -41.60 21.21
N PRO A 18 2.64 -40.59 21.77
CA PRO A 18 2.26 -39.24 21.44
C PRO A 18 2.39 -39.12 19.92
N TRP A 19 1.26 -38.95 19.27
CA TRP A 19 1.29 -38.49 17.89
C TRP A 19 2.02 -37.17 17.94
N SER A 20 3.32 -37.20 17.60
CA SER A 20 4.06 -36.00 17.28
C SER A 20 3.33 -35.40 16.08
N VAL A 21 2.40 -34.51 16.36
CA VAL A 21 1.89 -33.61 15.36
C VAL A 21 3.12 -32.87 14.87
N SER A 22 3.70 -33.35 13.76
CA SER A 22 4.75 -32.67 13.06
C SER A 22 4.22 -31.28 12.82
N GLY A 23 4.74 -30.31 13.58
CA GLY A 23 4.20 -28.96 13.64
C GLY A 23 4.42 -28.25 12.31
N LYS A 24 3.64 -28.63 11.30
CA LYS A 24 3.49 -27.83 10.08
C LYS A 24 2.79 -26.54 10.48
N PHE A 25 3.45 -25.46 10.31
CA PHE A 25 2.83 -24.13 10.35
C PHE A 25 2.46 -23.69 8.93
N ILE A 26 1.51 -22.81 8.82
CA ILE A 26 1.26 -22.01 7.62
C ILE A 26 1.68 -20.57 7.92
N VAL A 27 2.13 -19.86 6.90
CA VAL A 27 2.45 -18.44 6.98
C VAL A 27 1.25 -17.64 6.51
N MET A 28 0.87 -16.65 7.28
CA MET A 28 -0.20 -15.71 6.96
C MET A 28 0.40 -14.33 6.73
N GLY A 29 0.12 -13.74 5.59
CA GLY A 29 0.44 -12.35 5.24
C GLY A 29 -0.81 -11.48 5.20
N PRO A 30 -0.66 -10.19 4.82
CA PRO A 30 -1.77 -9.28 4.62
C PRO A 30 -2.79 -9.81 3.62
N GLN A 31 -4.06 -9.79 4.00
CA GLN A 31 -5.18 -10.22 3.13
C GLN A 31 -5.58 -9.15 2.12
N GLN A 32 -5.32 -7.89 2.45
CA GLN A 32 -5.56 -6.74 1.58
C GLN A 32 -4.22 -6.16 1.12
N PRO A 33 -4.17 -5.55 -0.08
CA PRO A 33 -2.96 -4.86 -0.51
C PRO A 33 -2.52 -3.78 0.48
N ILE A 34 -1.21 -3.71 0.74
CA ILE A 34 -0.63 -2.65 1.55
C ILE A 34 -0.51 -1.40 0.68
N ILE A 35 -1.04 -0.28 1.14
CA ILE A 35 -0.84 1.02 0.50
C ILE A 35 0.37 1.70 1.15
N ALA A 36 1.43 1.90 0.36
CA ALA A 36 2.68 2.51 0.79
C ALA A 36 2.83 3.90 0.17
N LEU A 37 3.03 4.93 1.00
CA LEU A 37 3.15 6.31 0.52
C LEU A 37 4.60 6.64 0.18
N VAL A 38 4.82 7.24 -0.98
CA VAL A 38 6.16 7.66 -1.44
C VAL A 38 6.82 8.56 -0.40
N GLY A 39 8.06 8.22 -0.03
CA GLY A 39 8.87 8.92 0.97
C GLY A 39 8.59 8.54 2.42
N GLU A 40 7.48 7.85 2.71
CA GLU A 40 7.11 7.40 4.05
C GLU A 40 7.64 5.99 4.34
N GLU A 41 7.15 5.38 5.41
CA GLU A 41 7.44 4.02 5.84
C GLU A 41 6.24 3.12 5.55
N ALA A 42 6.51 1.83 5.29
CA ALA A 42 5.48 0.80 5.19
C ALA A 42 5.85 -0.42 6.03
N ILE A 43 4.85 -1.10 6.60
CA ILE A 43 5.02 -2.27 7.44
C ILE A 43 4.45 -3.48 6.72
N PHE A 44 5.24 -4.54 6.60
CA PHE A 44 4.92 -5.81 5.95
C PHE A 44 4.82 -6.93 6.99
N PRO A 45 3.66 -7.14 7.62
CA PRO A 45 3.49 -8.13 8.66
C PRO A 45 3.34 -9.55 8.10
N CYS A 46 3.87 -10.52 8.84
CA CYS A 46 3.67 -11.94 8.58
C CYS A 46 3.57 -12.71 9.91
N GLN A 47 2.73 -13.73 9.93
CA GLN A 47 2.44 -14.49 11.14
C GLN A 47 2.36 -15.99 10.85
N LEU A 48 2.79 -16.80 11.81
CA LEU A 48 2.64 -18.25 11.79
C LEU A 48 1.30 -18.71 12.39
N SER A 49 0.69 -19.71 11.77
CA SER A 49 -0.49 -20.38 12.33
C SER A 49 -0.29 -21.91 12.30
N PRO A 50 -0.42 -22.64 13.43
CA PRO A 50 -0.60 -22.11 14.78
C PRO A 50 0.60 -21.22 15.23
N GLN A 51 0.39 -20.43 16.26
CA GLN A 51 1.47 -19.63 16.85
C GLN A 51 2.66 -20.52 17.20
N THR A 52 3.82 -20.14 16.71
CA THR A 52 5.06 -20.94 16.83
C THR A 52 6.23 -19.99 16.98
N ASP A 53 7.14 -20.26 17.91
CA ASP A 53 8.32 -19.43 18.13
C ASP A 53 9.22 -19.43 16.87
N ALA A 54 9.38 -18.25 16.27
CA ALA A 54 10.20 -18.03 15.08
C ALA A 54 11.60 -17.52 15.38
N LYS A 55 12.00 -17.40 16.65
CA LYS A 55 13.28 -16.82 17.07
C LYS A 55 14.52 -17.44 16.40
N TYR A 56 14.46 -18.74 16.13
CA TYR A 56 15.56 -19.47 15.52
C TYR A 56 15.30 -19.90 14.08
N MET A 57 14.20 -19.44 13.49
CA MET A 57 13.89 -19.69 12.08
C MET A 57 14.70 -18.78 11.17
N ASP A 58 14.82 -19.19 9.92
CA ASP A 58 15.32 -18.37 8.82
C ASP A 58 14.12 -17.64 8.20
N VAL A 59 14.01 -16.32 8.45
CA VAL A 59 12.88 -15.51 7.96
C VAL A 59 13.37 -14.56 6.87
N LYS A 60 12.66 -14.53 5.74
CA LYS A 60 13.06 -13.76 4.56
C LYS A 60 11.87 -13.01 3.98
N TRP A 61 12.13 -11.83 3.43
CA TRP A 61 11.23 -11.13 2.54
C TRP A 61 11.85 -11.01 1.16
N PHE A 62 11.05 -11.30 0.15
CA PHE A 62 11.41 -11.16 -1.25
C PHE A 62 10.47 -10.19 -1.95
N ASN A 63 11.01 -9.43 -2.90
CA ASN A 63 10.21 -8.81 -3.96
C ASN A 63 10.17 -9.81 -5.11
N ASP A 64 9.01 -10.42 -5.34
CA ASP A 64 8.86 -11.50 -6.32
C ASP A 64 8.95 -11.00 -7.77
N GLN A 65 8.62 -9.73 -8.02
CA GLN A 65 8.66 -9.18 -9.37
C GLN A 65 10.09 -9.20 -9.94
N ASN A 66 11.10 -8.99 -9.09
CA ASN A 66 12.50 -8.91 -9.48
C ASN A 66 13.33 -10.07 -8.89
N GLY A 67 12.76 -10.90 -8.03
CA GLY A 67 13.48 -11.94 -7.30
C GLY A 67 14.47 -11.41 -6.25
N TYR A 68 14.32 -10.15 -5.82
CA TYR A 68 15.26 -9.50 -4.91
C TYR A 68 15.03 -9.92 -3.47
N LEU A 69 16.11 -10.28 -2.77
CA LEU A 69 16.08 -10.44 -1.32
C LEU A 69 15.99 -9.04 -0.67
N VAL A 70 14.85 -8.78 -0.05
CA VAL A 70 14.57 -7.51 0.63
C VAL A 70 15.19 -7.48 2.02
N HIS A 71 15.00 -8.56 2.80
CA HIS A 71 15.55 -8.69 4.14
C HIS A 71 15.63 -10.16 4.54
N ARG A 72 16.60 -10.49 5.39
CA ARG A 72 16.74 -11.82 5.99
C ARG A 72 17.12 -11.70 7.46
N TYR A 73 16.42 -12.44 8.29
CA TYR A 73 16.74 -12.70 9.67
C TYR A 73 17.11 -14.17 9.83
N LYS A 74 18.24 -14.45 10.45
CA LYS A 74 18.74 -15.81 10.69
C LYS A 74 19.70 -15.82 11.88
N TYR A 75 19.78 -16.96 12.57
CA TYR A 75 20.67 -17.09 13.74
C TYR A 75 20.41 -16.04 14.83
N ASN A 76 19.15 -15.69 15.05
CA ASN A 76 18.72 -14.68 16.02
C ASN A 76 19.25 -13.26 15.75
N GLN A 77 19.57 -12.94 14.50
CA GLN A 77 20.07 -11.63 14.08
C GLN A 77 19.73 -11.35 12.62
N ASP A 78 19.85 -10.09 12.23
CA ASP A 78 19.76 -9.69 10.83
C ASP A 78 20.94 -10.27 10.04
N TYR A 79 20.65 -10.87 8.90
CA TYR A 79 21.64 -11.51 8.02
C TYR A 79 21.58 -10.90 6.62
N LEU A 80 22.19 -9.72 6.45
CA LEU A 80 22.04 -8.85 5.29
C LEU A 80 23.08 -9.08 4.17
N LYS A 81 23.94 -10.10 4.30
CA LYS A 81 25.04 -10.35 3.33
C LYS A 81 24.58 -10.42 1.87
N HIS A 82 23.35 -10.86 1.62
CA HIS A 82 22.78 -11.03 0.28
C HIS A 82 21.57 -10.14 0.02
N GLN A 83 21.37 -9.13 0.87
CA GLN A 83 20.33 -8.12 0.66
C GLN A 83 20.60 -7.40 -0.67
N HIS A 84 19.55 -7.21 -1.46
CA HIS A 84 19.68 -6.48 -2.72
C HIS A 84 19.97 -5.00 -2.45
N GLN A 85 20.82 -4.40 -3.27
CA GLN A 85 21.30 -3.01 -3.11
C GLN A 85 20.17 -1.98 -2.98
N GLU A 86 19.05 -2.18 -3.70
CA GLU A 86 17.87 -1.30 -3.61
C GLU A 86 17.26 -1.21 -2.21
N TYR A 87 17.50 -2.20 -1.34
CA TYR A 87 16.95 -2.27 0.00
C TYR A 87 17.97 -2.00 1.11
N GLU A 88 19.22 -1.78 0.76
CA GLU A 88 20.27 -1.47 1.75
C GLU A 88 19.91 -0.24 2.57
N ARG A 89 20.05 -0.35 3.90
CA ARG A 89 19.75 0.71 4.88
C ARG A 89 18.31 1.24 4.88
N ARG A 90 17.40 0.50 4.23
CA ARG A 90 15.97 0.86 4.15
C ARG A 90 15.06 -0.12 4.87
N THR A 91 15.60 -1.14 5.50
CA THR A 91 14.81 -2.20 6.14
C THR A 91 15.10 -2.30 7.62
N GLU A 92 14.05 -2.51 8.42
CA GLU A 92 14.10 -2.76 9.86
C GLU A 92 13.22 -3.97 10.18
N PHE A 93 13.79 -4.98 10.83
CA PHE A 93 13.06 -6.16 11.24
C PHE A 93 12.40 -5.96 12.61
N LEU A 94 11.07 -5.95 12.64
CA LEU A 94 10.27 -5.83 13.85
C LEU A 94 9.97 -7.23 14.38
N ARG A 95 10.44 -7.51 15.62
CA ARG A 95 10.44 -8.86 16.23
C ARG A 95 9.87 -8.90 17.65
N ASP A 96 9.12 -7.90 18.05
CA ASP A 96 8.64 -7.79 19.44
C ASP A 96 7.77 -8.99 19.85
N ASP A 97 7.08 -9.62 18.90
CA ASP A 97 6.20 -10.78 19.14
C ASP A 97 6.69 -12.06 18.41
N ILE A 98 8.01 -12.16 18.14
CA ILE A 98 8.61 -13.28 17.41
C ILE A 98 8.40 -14.64 18.10
N SER A 99 8.30 -14.66 19.43
CA SER A 99 8.05 -15.87 20.21
C SER A 99 6.67 -16.47 19.93
N ASN A 100 5.72 -15.65 19.49
CA ASN A 100 4.38 -16.07 19.03
C ASN A 100 4.30 -16.26 17.52
N GLY A 101 5.45 -16.14 16.83
CA GLY A 101 5.52 -16.28 15.37
C GLY A 101 5.02 -15.08 14.60
N SER A 102 4.86 -13.92 15.24
CA SER A 102 4.45 -12.68 14.60
C SER A 102 5.66 -11.78 14.41
N VAL A 103 5.90 -11.35 13.17
CA VAL A 103 6.99 -10.48 12.78
C VAL A 103 6.52 -9.49 11.73
N ALA A 104 7.27 -8.42 11.56
CA ALA A 104 7.04 -7.51 10.45
C ALA A 104 8.36 -6.96 9.89
N LEU A 105 8.36 -6.61 8.63
CA LEU A 105 9.41 -5.84 8.00
C LEU A 105 8.93 -4.41 7.83
N LYS A 106 9.67 -3.44 8.37
CA LYS A 106 9.46 -2.03 8.08
C LYS A 106 10.39 -1.63 6.93
N LEU A 107 9.80 -1.06 5.88
CA LEU A 107 10.53 -0.51 4.74
C LEU A 107 10.44 1.02 4.78
N HIS A 108 11.60 1.67 4.87
CA HIS A 108 11.72 3.13 4.93
C HIS A 108 11.87 3.76 3.55
N HIS A 109 11.50 5.04 3.43
CA HIS A 109 11.68 5.84 2.23
C HIS A 109 11.12 5.16 0.98
N ILE A 110 9.83 4.84 1.02
CA ILE A 110 9.11 4.17 -0.07
C ILE A 110 9.34 4.90 -1.39
N ARG A 111 9.64 4.10 -2.42
CA ARG A 111 9.87 4.54 -3.80
C ARG A 111 8.82 3.94 -4.73
N LEU A 112 8.66 4.50 -5.92
CA LEU A 112 7.77 3.91 -6.95
C LEU A 112 8.20 2.49 -7.34
N SER A 113 9.50 2.21 -7.31
CA SER A 113 10.06 0.88 -7.58
C SER A 113 9.75 -0.17 -6.52
N ASP A 114 9.24 0.23 -5.35
CA ASP A 114 8.83 -0.71 -4.31
C ASP A 114 7.42 -1.26 -4.56
N GLU A 115 6.69 -0.78 -5.57
CA GLU A 115 5.40 -1.36 -5.96
C GLU A 115 5.60 -2.76 -6.51
N GLY A 116 4.77 -3.71 -6.06
CA GLY A 116 4.82 -5.06 -6.59
C GLY A 116 4.35 -6.13 -5.61
N LYS A 117 4.60 -7.37 -5.99
CA LYS A 117 4.29 -8.56 -5.20
C LYS A 117 5.47 -8.90 -4.30
N TYR A 118 5.16 -9.10 -3.04
CA TYR A 118 6.13 -9.50 -2.02
C TYR A 118 5.76 -10.85 -1.44
N ARG A 119 6.77 -11.51 -0.86
CA ARG A 119 6.60 -12.78 -0.17
C ARG A 119 7.43 -12.79 1.11
N CYS A 120 6.82 -13.19 2.21
CA CYS A 120 7.54 -13.57 3.42
C CYS A 120 7.65 -15.09 3.50
N PHE A 121 8.82 -15.55 3.89
CA PHE A 121 9.18 -16.95 3.96
C PHE A 121 9.75 -17.29 5.33
N PHE A 122 9.31 -18.40 5.91
CA PHE A 122 9.79 -18.94 7.17
C PHE A 122 10.30 -20.35 6.98
N GLU A 123 11.45 -20.66 7.54
CA GLU A 123 12.09 -21.97 7.45
C GLU A 123 12.64 -22.37 8.82
N SER A 124 12.19 -23.51 9.32
CA SER A 124 12.74 -24.20 10.49
C SER A 124 13.58 -25.41 10.05
N SER A 125 14.09 -26.19 10.99
CA SER A 125 14.81 -27.44 10.68
C SER A 125 13.94 -28.54 10.05
N TYR A 126 12.62 -28.44 10.14
CA TYR A 126 11.67 -29.50 9.76
C TYR A 126 10.51 -29.06 8.88
N ALA A 127 10.29 -27.76 8.74
CA ALA A 127 9.19 -27.21 7.95
C ALA A 127 9.54 -25.84 7.36
N TYR A 128 8.90 -25.51 6.27
CA TYR A 128 8.92 -24.16 5.69
C TYR A 128 7.51 -23.77 5.23
N GLY A 129 7.30 -22.47 5.11
CA GLY A 129 6.08 -21.89 4.58
C GLY A 129 6.30 -20.47 4.09
N GLU A 130 5.39 -20.00 3.28
CA GLU A 130 5.44 -18.66 2.70
C GLU A 130 4.05 -18.06 2.54
N ALA A 131 3.98 -16.74 2.52
CA ALA A 131 2.78 -15.98 2.17
C ALA A 131 3.13 -14.85 1.22
N GLU A 132 2.30 -14.69 0.20
CA GLU A 132 2.41 -13.62 -0.78
C GLU A 132 1.43 -12.50 -0.46
N PHE A 133 1.81 -11.27 -0.75
CA PHE A 133 0.95 -10.10 -0.60
C PHE A 133 1.32 -9.02 -1.60
N GLN A 134 0.38 -8.12 -1.84
CA GLN A 134 0.56 -7.02 -2.79
C GLN A 134 0.88 -5.71 -2.07
N VAL A 135 1.85 -4.97 -2.60
CA VAL A 135 2.16 -3.61 -2.18
C VAL A 135 1.80 -2.66 -3.33
N HIS A 136 0.94 -1.71 -3.06
CA HIS A 136 0.59 -0.62 -3.95
C HIS A 136 1.22 0.66 -3.45
N VAL A 137 2.04 1.29 -4.29
CA VAL A 137 2.62 2.58 -3.95
C VAL A 137 1.66 3.70 -4.34
N ALA A 138 1.57 4.72 -3.51
CA ALA A 138 0.78 5.91 -3.78
C ALA A 138 1.58 7.18 -3.47
N ALA A 139 1.35 8.25 -4.24
CA ALA A 139 1.84 9.57 -3.92
C ALA A 139 0.66 10.54 -3.86
N LYS A 140 0.61 11.31 -2.77
CA LYS A 140 -0.35 12.38 -2.57
C LYS A 140 0.20 13.63 -3.24
N GLY A 141 -0.46 14.09 -4.29
CA GLY A 141 -0.07 15.28 -5.03
C GLY A 141 -0.18 16.56 -4.21
N SER A 142 0.28 17.67 -4.81
CA SER A 142 0.10 19.00 -4.24
C SER A 142 -1.39 19.40 -4.20
N ALA A 143 -1.73 20.34 -3.32
CA ALA A 143 -3.04 20.98 -3.37
C ALA A 143 -3.31 21.54 -4.76
N PRO A 144 -4.52 21.37 -5.32
CA PRO A 144 -4.89 21.93 -6.60
C PRO A 144 -4.81 23.46 -6.56
N HIS A 145 -4.31 24.05 -7.62
CA HIS A 145 -4.21 25.50 -7.80
C HIS A 145 -5.09 25.93 -8.97
N ILE A 146 -5.99 26.91 -8.73
CA ILE A 146 -6.90 27.44 -9.74
C ILE A 146 -6.44 28.83 -10.15
N TYR A 147 -6.44 29.11 -11.45
CA TYR A 147 -6.28 30.44 -12.01
C TYR A 147 -7.25 30.67 -13.18
N ILE A 148 -7.51 31.93 -13.47
CA ILE A 148 -8.47 32.34 -14.50
C ILE A 148 -7.71 33.00 -15.63
N GLN A 149 -8.06 32.65 -16.86
CA GLN A 149 -7.57 33.25 -18.08
C GLN A 149 -8.77 33.85 -18.83
N ASP A 150 -8.69 35.13 -19.17
CA ASP A 150 -9.70 35.78 -20.01
C ASP A 150 -9.48 35.36 -21.47
N ASN A 151 -10.51 34.80 -22.09
CA ASN A 151 -10.47 34.41 -23.50
C ASN A 151 -11.07 35.48 -24.43
N GLY A 152 -11.50 36.62 -23.92
CA GLY A 152 -12.36 37.54 -24.67
C GLY A 152 -13.76 36.95 -24.88
N ASN A 153 -14.57 37.56 -25.73
CA ASN A 153 -15.91 37.05 -26.14
C ASN A 153 -16.84 36.68 -24.98
N LYS A 154 -16.77 37.41 -23.85
CA LYS A 154 -17.61 37.16 -22.67
C LYS A 154 -17.45 35.74 -22.08
N SER A 155 -16.27 35.13 -22.21
CA SER A 155 -15.95 33.83 -21.61
C SER A 155 -14.60 33.87 -20.90
N ARG A 156 -14.50 33.12 -19.79
CA ARG A 156 -13.28 32.92 -19.01
C ARG A 156 -12.93 31.45 -18.98
N ARG A 157 -11.66 31.15 -19.18
CA ARG A 157 -11.12 29.79 -18.97
C ARG A 157 -10.63 29.70 -17.52
N VAL A 158 -11.22 28.77 -16.76
CA VAL A 158 -10.79 28.43 -15.41
C VAL A 158 -9.90 27.22 -15.50
N ILE A 159 -8.66 27.33 -15.04
CA ILE A 159 -7.62 26.31 -15.18
C ILE A 159 -7.24 25.83 -13.78
N CYS A 160 -7.11 24.53 -13.62
CA CYS A 160 -6.71 23.87 -12.38
C CYS A 160 -5.48 23.00 -12.62
N THR A 161 -4.47 23.16 -11.78
CA THR A 161 -3.21 22.42 -11.90
C THR A 161 -2.81 21.77 -10.58
N SER A 162 -2.19 20.62 -10.67
CA SER A 162 -1.58 19.93 -9.53
C SER A 162 -0.50 18.95 -9.99
N THR A 163 0.44 18.61 -9.13
CA THR A 163 1.59 17.77 -9.47
C THR A 163 1.94 16.79 -8.35
N GLY A 164 2.75 15.76 -8.67
CA GLY A 164 3.26 14.85 -7.66
C GLY A 164 2.36 13.66 -7.35
N TRP A 165 1.51 13.27 -8.27
CA TRP A 165 0.55 12.16 -8.10
C TRP A 165 1.14 10.82 -8.52
N TYR A 166 0.74 9.76 -7.83
CA TYR A 166 0.93 8.38 -8.27
C TYR A 166 -0.09 7.45 -7.59
N PRO A 167 -0.82 6.62 -8.35
CA PRO A 167 -0.88 6.58 -9.80
C PRO A 167 -1.50 7.86 -10.39
N GLU A 168 -1.90 7.78 -11.66
CA GLU A 168 -2.60 8.86 -12.36
C GLU A 168 -3.81 9.31 -11.55
N PRO A 169 -3.96 10.64 -11.29
CA PRO A 169 -5.05 11.15 -10.47
C PRO A 169 -6.36 11.22 -11.24
N GLU A 170 -7.45 11.20 -10.51
CA GLU A 170 -8.78 11.52 -11.03
C GLU A 170 -9.12 12.99 -10.79
N VAL A 171 -9.94 13.56 -11.68
CA VAL A 171 -10.32 14.99 -11.69
C VAL A 171 -11.82 15.13 -11.78
N GLN A 172 -12.37 16.08 -11.04
CA GLN A 172 -13.77 16.47 -11.13
C GLN A 172 -13.94 17.97 -10.96
N TRP A 173 -14.73 18.56 -11.87
CA TRP A 173 -15.19 19.93 -11.74
C TRP A 173 -16.62 19.98 -11.19
N GLU A 174 -16.88 21.02 -10.38
CA GLU A 174 -18.23 21.34 -9.93
C GLU A 174 -18.51 22.83 -10.20
N LYS A 175 -19.72 23.13 -10.62
CA LYS A 175 -20.25 24.50 -10.76
C LYS A 175 -21.54 24.59 -9.96
N ASN A 176 -21.58 25.47 -8.96
CA ASN A 176 -22.70 25.63 -8.04
C ASN A 176 -23.14 24.28 -7.42
N GLN A 177 -22.16 23.44 -7.04
CA GLN A 177 -22.36 22.07 -6.51
C GLN A 177 -22.85 21.02 -7.50
N GLU A 178 -23.00 21.36 -8.78
CA GLU A 178 -23.31 20.39 -9.83
C GLU A 178 -22.04 19.91 -10.52
N LYS A 179 -21.94 18.60 -10.73
CA LYS A 179 -20.80 17.99 -11.42
C LYS A 179 -20.77 18.40 -12.88
N LEU A 180 -19.58 18.79 -13.34
CA LEU A 180 -19.33 19.12 -14.74
C LEU A 180 -18.35 18.10 -15.34
N SER A 181 -18.49 17.85 -16.64
CA SER A 181 -17.43 17.21 -17.42
C SER A 181 -16.35 18.24 -17.72
N SER A 182 -15.08 17.92 -17.38
CA SER A 182 -13.95 18.74 -17.80
C SER A 182 -13.87 18.79 -19.32
N GLN A 183 -13.68 19.97 -19.89
CA GLN A 183 -13.58 20.11 -21.35
C GLN A 183 -12.20 19.73 -21.87
N ASP A 184 -11.17 20.18 -21.16
CA ASP A 184 -9.78 19.87 -21.49
C ASP A 184 -9.04 19.36 -20.24
N THR A 185 -8.57 18.13 -20.30
CA THR A 185 -7.72 17.56 -19.23
C THR A 185 -6.47 16.97 -19.85
N THR A 186 -5.33 17.41 -19.35
CA THR A 186 -4.01 16.92 -19.75
C THR A 186 -3.31 16.35 -18.52
N ILE A 187 -3.01 15.07 -18.56
CA ILE A 187 -2.21 14.40 -17.53
C ILE A 187 -0.88 13.98 -18.16
N LYS A 188 0.23 14.38 -17.52
CA LYS A 188 1.59 14.10 -18.01
C LYS A 188 2.37 13.36 -16.95
N ARG A 189 3.01 12.26 -17.33
CA ARG A 189 4.01 11.59 -16.51
C ARG A 189 5.33 12.32 -16.62
N LYS A 190 5.91 12.70 -15.48
CA LYS A 190 7.22 13.35 -15.38
C LYS A 190 8.35 12.30 -15.38
N GLU A 191 9.59 12.75 -15.56
CA GLU A 191 10.78 11.89 -15.55
C GLU A 191 10.96 11.12 -14.24
N ASN A 192 10.55 11.69 -13.10
CA ASN A 192 10.55 11.02 -11.80
C ASN A 192 9.42 10.00 -11.62
N GLY A 193 8.63 9.73 -12.67
CA GLY A 193 7.54 8.76 -12.67
C GLY A 193 6.22 9.26 -12.08
N LEU A 194 6.19 10.45 -11.47
CA LEU A 194 4.97 11.05 -10.91
C LEU A 194 4.17 11.77 -11.99
N PHE A 195 2.88 11.94 -11.74
CA PHE A 195 1.96 12.61 -12.66
C PHE A 195 1.73 14.07 -12.28
N SER A 196 1.56 14.90 -13.31
CA SER A 196 1.03 16.26 -13.21
C SER A 196 -0.25 16.34 -14.00
N VAL A 197 -1.20 17.13 -13.51
CA VAL A 197 -2.49 17.36 -14.17
C VAL A 197 -2.69 18.85 -14.39
N GLU A 198 -3.20 19.16 -15.56
CA GLU A 198 -3.77 20.45 -15.94
C GLU A 198 -5.15 20.19 -16.55
N THR A 199 -6.17 20.85 -16.02
CA THR A 199 -7.55 20.70 -16.50
C THR A 199 -8.21 22.06 -16.53
N SER A 200 -9.18 22.24 -17.44
CA SER A 200 -9.86 23.52 -17.57
C SER A 200 -11.31 23.39 -17.99
N ILE A 201 -12.10 24.36 -17.61
CA ILE A 201 -13.47 24.60 -18.08
C ILE A 201 -13.62 26.01 -18.59
N THR A 202 -14.60 26.23 -19.47
CA THR A 202 -14.98 27.56 -19.94
C THR A 202 -16.29 27.99 -19.27
N VAL A 203 -16.29 29.19 -18.69
CA VAL A 203 -17.46 29.78 -18.01
C VAL A 203 -17.81 31.11 -18.68
N PHE A 204 -19.08 31.34 -18.98
CA PHE A 204 -19.54 32.60 -19.56
C PHE A 204 -19.72 33.68 -18.49
N THR A 205 -19.32 34.91 -18.80
CA THR A 205 -19.27 36.04 -17.86
C THR A 205 -20.65 36.65 -17.51
N ASN A 206 -21.72 36.19 -18.15
CA ASN A 206 -23.09 36.68 -17.93
C ASN A 206 -23.78 36.03 -16.71
N SER A 207 -23.12 35.18 -15.98
CA SER A 207 -23.67 34.49 -14.80
C SER A 207 -22.66 34.48 -13.66
N THR A 208 -23.14 34.61 -12.42
CA THR A 208 -22.35 34.30 -11.23
C THR A 208 -22.22 32.81 -11.09
N ALA A 209 -21.03 32.33 -10.79
CA ALA A 209 -20.77 30.91 -10.60
C ALA A 209 -19.72 30.69 -9.50
N ASN A 210 -19.97 29.72 -8.64
CA ASN A 210 -18.95 29.15 -7.78
C ASN A 210 -18.42 27.89 -8.47
N VAL A 211 -17.11 27.88 -8.75
CA VAL A 211 -16.44 26.80 -9.48
C VAL A 211 -15.39 26.14 -8.59
N SER A 212 -15.45 24.83 -8.49
CA SER A 212 -14.50 24.02 -7.71
C SER A 212 -13.85 22.97 -8.59
N CYS A 213 -12.55 22.77 -8.40
CA CYS A 213 -11.77 21.71 -8.99
C CYS A 213 -11.35 20.71 -7.91
N PHE A 214 -11.64 19.45 -8.11
CA PHE A 214 -11.24 18.37 -7.21
C PHE A 214 -10.28 17.44 -7.93
N ILE A 215 -9.20 17.07 -7.24
CA ILE A 215 -8.22 16.10 -7.72
C ILE A 215 -7.95 15.10 -6.61
N TRP A 216 -7.92 13.82 -6.92
CA TRP A 216 -7.66 12.80 -5.90
C TRP A 216 -6.89 11.59 -6.46
N ASN A 217 -6.25 10.89 -5.53
CA ASN A 217 -5.60 9.63 -5.81
C ASN A 217 -6.63 8.50 -5.65
N PRO A 218 -6.89 7.68 -6.69
CA PRO A 218 -7.89 6.61 -6.63
C PRO A 218 -7.56 5.53 -5.59
N ARG A 219 -6.28 5.34 -5.25
CA ARG A 219 -5.85 4.37 -4.23
C ARG A 219 -6.08 4.85 -2.80
N LEU A 220 -6.05 6.17 -2.58
CA LEU A 220 -6.20 6.75 -1.24
C LEU A 220 -7.65 7.11 -0.91
N GLY A 221 -8.52 7.20 -1.91
CA GLY A 221 -9.94 7.51 -1.75
C GLY A 221 -10.24 8.92 -1.19
N GLN A 222 -9.21 9.73 -0.91
CA GLN A 222 -9.36 11.09 -0.42
C GLN A 222 -9.44 12.06 -1.58
N LYS A 223 -10.60 12.71 -1.69
CA LYS A 223 -10.83 13.80 -2.63
C LYS A 223 -10.19 15.07 -2.06
N LEU A 224 -9.18 15.62 -2.73
CA LEU A 224 -8.61 16.92 -2.37
C LEU A 224 -9.40 18.01 -3.06
N GLU A 225 -9.98 18.89 -2.24
CA GLU A 225 -10.66 20.08 -2.73
C GLU A 225 -9.62 21.10 -3.19
N GLY A 226 -9.78 21.56 -4.44
CA GLY A 226 -9.07 22.73 -4.95
C GLY A 226 -9.65 24.01 -4.39
N ALA A 227 -8.96 25.11 -4.61
CA ALA A 227 -9.49 26.42 -4.29
C ALA A 227 -10.81 26.65 -5.04
N ASN A 228 -11.80 27.18 -4.32
CA ASN A 228 -13.05 27.63 -4.92
C ASN A 228 -12.83 29.00 -5.55
N VAL A 229 -13.35 29.19 -6.77
CA VAL A 229 -13.33 30.46 -7.45
C VAL A 229 -14.76 30.95 -7.64
N PHE A 230 -15.06 32.12 -7.08
CA PHE A 230 -16.33 32.79 -7.31
C PHE A 230 -16.18 33.73 -8.51
N LEU A 231 -16.95 33.50 -9.57
CA LEU A 231 -16.98 34.31 -10.78
C LEU A 231 -18.21 35.22 -10.70
N SER A 232 -17.99 36.54 -10.66
CA SER A 232 -19.07 37.54 -10.81
C SER A 232 -19.04 38.16 -12.19
N GLY A 233 -20.20 38.53 -12.73
CA GLY A 233 -20.32 39.11 -14.06
C GLY A 233 -19.66 40.50 -14.23
N ASP A 234 -19.30 41.17 -13.09
CA ASP A 234 -18.83 42.56 -13.06
C ASP A 234 -17.38 42.77 -12.65
N MET A 235 -16.58 41.69 -12.53
CA MET A 235 -15.15 41.85 -12.21
C MET A 235 -14.38 42.51 -13.37
N LYS A 236 -13.99 43.76 -13.17
CA LYS A 236 -12.97 44.43 -13.96
C LYS A 236 -11.62 43.79 -13.61
N ASP A 237 -10.76 43.65 -14.65
CA ASP A 237 -9.40 43.10 -14.53
C ASP A 237 -8.63 43.71 -13.35
N GLY A 238 -8.19 42.89 -12.38
CA GLY A 238 -7.16 43.27 -11.42
C GLY A 238 -7.42 43.05 -9.91
N GLU A 239 -8.55 42.53 -9.45
CA GLU A 239 -8.75 42.22 -8.04
C GLU A 239 -8.61 40.69 -7.78
N PHE A 240 -7.42 40.32 -7.32
CA PHE A 240 -7.17 39.02 -6.65
C PHE A 240 -7.37 39.22 -5.14
N LEU A 241 -8.29 38.48 -4.55
CA LEU A 241 -8.38 38.27 -3.10
C LEU A 241 -7.64 37.00 -2.73
#